data_18c267fa95d39d0238e505aeabb350b1
#
_entry.id   18c267fa95d39d0238e505aeabb350b1
#
_cell.length_a   1.000
_cell.length_b   1.000
_cell.length_c   1.000
_cell.angle_alpha   90.00
_cell.angle_beta   90.00
_cell.angle_gamma   90.00
#
_symmetry.space_group_name_H-M   'P 1'
#
loop_
_entity.id
_entity.type
_entity.pdbx_description
1 polymer ?
#
loop_
_entity_poly.entity_id
_entity_poly.type
_entity_poly.pdbx_seq_one_letter_code
_entity_poly.pdbx_strand_id
1 'polypeptide(L)'
;AAGLAALNEISKPDVFEKLTAKTSQLIAGIDKAARQHGVPMTFNQVGGMFGFFFSKESRVSNYQQATQCDIGAFKHFFHLMLQKGIYLAPSAYEAGFLSLAHTDDDLKATIEAAASSFAAL
;
A
#
# COMPACT_ATOMS: atom_id res chain seq x y z
N ALA A 1 -28.86 -8.63 2.50
CA ALA A 1 -28.93 -7.16 2.65
C ALA A 1 -27.55 -6.52 2.40
N ALA A 2 -26.48 -6.85 3.14
CA ALA A 2 -25.16 -6.21 3.02
C ALA A 2 -24.52 -6.36 1.62
N GLY A 3 -24.57 -7.55 1.03
CA GLY A 3 -24.01 -7.77 -0.32
C GLY A 3 -24.72 -6.96 -1.40
N LEU A 4 -26.05 -6.82 -1.33
CA LEU A 4 -26.81 -5.99 -2.26
C LEU A 4 -26.46 -4.50 -2.09
N ALA A 5 -26.31 -4.04 -0.86
CA ALA A 5 -25.89 -2.66 -0.59
C ALA A 5 -24.50 -2.38 -1.15
N ALA A 6 -23.53 -3.30 -0.94
CA ALA A 6 -22.19 -3.18 -1.51
C ALA A 6 -22.20 -3.16 -3.04
N LEU A 7 -22.96 -4.06 -3.68
CA LEU A 7 -23.10 -4.09 -5.14
C LEU A 7 -23.67 -2.79 -5.68
N ASN A 8 -24.70 -2.23 -5.02
CA ASN A 8 -25.28 -0.95 -5.41
C ASN A 8 -24.25 0.20 -5.32
N GLU A 9 -23.41 0.21 -4.29
CA GLU A 9 -22.36 1.23 -4.16
C GLU A 9 -21.28 1.09 -5.23
N ILE A 10 -20.75 -0.10 -5.44
CA ILE A 10 -19.65 -0.31 -6.42
C ILE A 10 -20.11 -0.21 -7.87
N SER A 11 -21.45 -0.30 -8.13
CA SER A 11 -22.03 -0.10 -9.47
C SER A 11 -22.26 1.36 -9.83
N LYS A 12 -22.02 2.30 -8.90
CA LYS A 12 -22.13 3.73 -9.20
C LYS A 12 -21.03 4.17 -10.17
N PRO A 13 -21.32 5.17 -11.03
CA PRO A 13 -20.28 5.75 -11.90
C PRO A 13 -19.05 6.22 -11.11
N ASP A 14 -17.89 6.15 -11.70
CA ASP A 14 -16.60 6.66 -11.21
C ASP A 14 -16.07 6.03 -9.91
N VAL A 15 -16.69 4.99 -9.37
CA VAL A 15 -16.24 4.35 -8.13
C VAL A 15 -14.84 3.75 -8.32
N PHE A 16 -14.65 2.97 -9.37
CA PHE A 16 -13.36 2.32 -9.63
C PHE A 16 -12.28 3.30 -10.07
N GLU A 17 -12.64 4.34 -10.81
CA GLU A 17 -11.74 5.43 -11.16
C GLU A 17 -11.24 6.18 -9.93
N LYS A 18 -12.14 6.49 -9.00
CA LYS A 18 -11.80 7.14 -7.71
C LYS A 18 -10.90 6.24 -6.86
N LEU A 19 -11.20 4.95 -6.76
CA LEU A 19 -10.36 3.98 -6.04
C LEU A 19 -8.96 3.89 -6.65
N THR A 20 -8.89 3.79 -7.97
CA THR A 20 -7.62 3.76 -8.71
C THR A 20 -6.79 5.02 -8.45
N ALA A 21 -7.40 6.19 -8.54
CA ALA A 21 -6.73 7.47 -8.31
C ALA A 21 -6.19 7.59 -6.87
N LYS A 22 -7.00 7.25 -5.86
CA LYS A 22 -6.57 7.24 -4.45
C LYS A 22 -5.42 6.27 -4.20
N THR A 23 -5.50 5.08 -4.77
CA THR A 23 -4.44 4.08 -4.63
C THR A 23 -3.14 4.55 -5.28
N SER A 24 -3.22 5.14 -6.47
CA SER A 24 -2.06 5.72 -7.14
C SER A 24 -1.42 6.86 -6.33
N GLN A 25 -2.25 7.71 -5.72
CA GLN A 25 -1.77 8.79 -4.84
C GLN A 25 -1.03 8.23 -3.62
N LEU A 26 -1.59 7.22 -2.96
CA LEU A 26 -0.95 6.56 -1.81
C LEU A 26 0.39 5.96 -2.19
N ILE A 27 0.42 5.17 -3.26
CA ILE A 27 1.65 4.51 -3.76
C ILE A 27 2.71 5.55 -4.12
N ALA A 28 2.35 6.58 -4.88
CA ALA A 28 3.28 7.64 -5.26
C ALA A 28 3.88 8.36 -4.04
N GLY A 29 3.07 8.60 -3.01
CA GLY A 29 3.53 9.20 -1.75
C GLY A 29 4.50 8.31 -0.99
N ILE A 30 4.19 7.02 -0.86
CA ILE A 30 5.05 6.05 -0.17
C ILE A 30 6.35 5.82 -0.96
N ASP A 31 6.28 5.66 -2.30
CA ASP A 31 7.47 5.50 -3.16
C ASP A 31 8.40 6.71 -3.06
N LYS A 32 7.84 7.93 -3.10
CA LYS A 32 8.62 9.16 -2.90
C LYS A 32 9.32 9.17 -1.55
N ALA A 33 8.62 8.81 -0.48
CA ALA A 33 9.19 8.74 0.86
C ALA A 33 10.29 7.67 0.96
N ALA A 34 10.07 6.48 0.39
CA ALA A 34 11.08 5.41 0.35
C ALA A 34 12.35 5.86 -0.35
N ARG A 35 12.22 6.50 -1.53
CA ARG A 35 13.37 7.05 -2.28
C ARG A 35 14.15 8.11 -1.51
N GLN A 36 13.46 9.00 -0.79
CA GLN A 36 14.08 10.04 0.04
C GLN A 36 14.96 9.46 1.15
N HIS A 37 14.61 8.27 1.65
CA HIS A 37 15.35 7.55 2.68
C HIS A 37 16.27 6.44 2.13
N GLY A 38 16.39 6.31 0.81
CA GLY A 38 17.25 5.31 0.18
C GLY A 38 16.75 3.87 0.33
N VAL A 39 15.47 3.68 0.65
CA VAL A 39 14.85 2.35 0.81
C VAL A 39 14.37 1.84 -0.54
N PRO A 40 14.90 0.72 -1.04
CA PRO A 40 14.50 0.17 -2.33
C PRO A 40 13.13 -0.50 -2.21
N MET A 41 12.16 -0.02 -2.99
CA MET A 41 10.81 -0.57 -3.02
C MET A 41 10.28 -0.74 -4.44
N THR A 42 9.44 -1.74 -4.61
CA THR A 42 8.69 -2.01 -5.84
C THR A 42 7.20 -2.12 -5.51
N PHE A 43 6.36 -1.54 -6.35
CA PHE A 43 4.91 -1.50 -6.15
C PHE A 43 4.17 -2.13 -7.32
N ASN A 44 3.08 -2.82 -7.01
CA ASN A 44 2.09 -3.30 -7.96
C ASN A 44 0.72 -2.70 -7.62
N GLN A 45 -0.07 -2.38 -8.64
CA GLN A 45 -1.43 -1.85 -8.45
C GLN A 45 -2.39 -2.38 -9.51
N VAL A 46 -3.59 -2.73 -9.06
CA VAL A 46 -4.76 -2.98 -9.92
C VAL A 46 -5.99 -2.37 -9.24
N GLY A 47 -6.52 -1.29 -9.82
CA GLY A 47 -7.63 -0.56 -9.20
C GLY A 47 -7.32 -0.09 -7.78
N GLY A 48 -8.16 -0.47 -6.82
CA GLY A 48 -7.99 -0.20 -5.38
C GLY A 48 -7.09 -1.19 -4.64
N MET A 49 -6.57 -2.19 -5.32
CA MET A 49 -5.67 -3.20 -4.76
C MET A 49 -4.21 -2.82 -5.02
N PHE A 50 -3.35 -2.99 -4.05
CA PHE A 50 -1.92 -2.76 -4.19
C PHE A 50 -1.08 -3.79 -3.43
N GLY A 51 0.16 -3.98 -3.90
CA GLY A 51 1.20 -4.71 -3.21
C GLY A 51 2.48 -3.89 -3.20
N PHE A 52 3.33 -4.09 -2.20
CA PHE A 52 4.64 -3.49 -2.15
C PHE A 52 5.68 -4.48 -1.64
N PHE A 53 6.89 -4.34 -2.14
CA PHE A 53 7.99 -5.24 -1.85
C PHE A 53 9.25 -4.42 -1.55
N PHE A 54 9.98 -4.81 -0.53
CA PHE A 54 11.33 -4.30 -0.27
C PHE A 54 12.30 -5.01 -1.23
N SER A 55 12.53 -4.39 -2.37
CA SER A 55 13.29 -4.99 -3.46
C SER A 55 13.99 -3.93 -4.30
N LYS A 56 15.16 -4.29 -4.85
CA LYS A 56 15.90 -3.49 -5.85
C LYS A 56 15.44 -3.78 -7.28
N GLU A 57 14.64 -4.81 -7.47
CA GLU A 57 14.09 -5.16 -8.77
C GLU A 57 13.10 -4.11 -9.24
N SER A 58 13.09 -3.81 -10.52
CA SER A 58 12.13 -2.85 -11.11
C SER A 58 10.71 -3.39 -11.15
N ARG A 59 10.54 -4.70 -11.03
CA ARG A 59 9.25 -5.39 -11.09
C ARG A 59 9.28 -6.70 -10.32
N VAL A 60 8.22 -6.95 -9.55
CA VAL A 60 7.92 -8.25 -8.94
C VAL A 60 6.63 -8.77 -9.57
N SER A 61 6.71 -9.81 -10.40
CA SER A 61 5.59 -10.30 -11.22
C SER A 61 5.23 -11.77 -11.00
N ASN A 62 5.96 -12.47 -10.13
CA ASN A 62 5.70 -13.85 -9.79
C ASN A 62 6.14 -14.18 -8.37
N TYR A 63 5.68 -15.31 -7.87
CA TYR A 63 5.96 -15.77 -6.50
C TYR A 63 7.46 -15.94 -6.21
N GLN A 64 8.22 -16.47 -7.15
CA GLN A 64 9.66 -16.68 -6.97
C GLN A 64 10.38 -15.36 -6.73
N GLN A 65 10.05 -14.30 -7.47
CA GLN A 65 10.60 -12.97 -7.24
C GLN A 65 10.15 -12.40 -5.89
N ALA A 66 8.88 -12.60 -5.51
CA ALA A 66 8.37 -12.14 -4.22
C ALA A 66 9.12 -12.78 -3.03
N THR A 67 9.47 -14.08 -3.12
CA THR A 67 10.24 -14.77 -2.06
C THR A 67 11.69 -14.30 -1.92
N GLN A 68 12.22 -13.60 -2.90
CA GLN A 68 13.57 -13.01 -2.87
C GLN A 68 13.61 -11.58 -2.30
N CYS A 69 12.44 -11.00 -2.03
CA CYS A 69 12.33 -9.67 -1.42
C CYS A 69 12.77 -9.69 0.06
N ASP A 70 13.16 -8.54 0.58
CA ASP A 70 13.60 -8.41 1.98
C ASP A 70 12.41 -8.50 2.94
N ILE A 71 12.14 -9.71 3.43
CA ILE A 71 11.09 -9.99 4.41
C ILE A 71 11.43 -9.41 5.80
N GLY A 72 12.72 -9.26 6.11
CA GLY A 72 13.17 -8.64 7.35
C GLY A 72 12.80 -7.16 7.39
N ALA A 73 13.10 -6.42 6.34
CA ALA A 73 12.70 -5.03 6.19
C ALA A 73 11.17 -4.86 6.20
N PHE A 74 10.43 -5.76 5.52
CA PHE A 74 8.96 -5.75 5.57
C PHE A 74 8.43 -5.88 7.00
N LYS A 75 8.92 -6.86 7.79
CA LYS A 75 8.48 -7.07 9.16
C LYS A 75 8.77 -5.86 10.04
N HIS A 76 9.94 -5.27 9.91
CA HIS A 76 10.30 -4.08 10.68
C HIS A 76 9.39 -2.90 10.31
N PHE A 77 9.23 -2.64 9.02
CA PHE A 77 8.32 -1.60 8.52
C PHE A 77 6.88 -1.81 9.00
N PHE A 78 6.35 -3.04 8.91
CA PHE A 78 5.01 -3.38 9.38
C PHE A 78 4.81 -2.99 10.86
N HIS A 79 5.75 -3.33 11.73
CA HIS A 79 5.66 -2.99 13.15
C HIS A 79 5.76 -1.49 13.41
N LEU A 80 6.61 -0.78 12.68
CA LEU A 80 6.70 0.68 12.78
C LEU A 80 5.41 1.37 12.33
N MET A 81 4.79 0.91 11.25
CA MET A 81 3.49 1.39 10.78
C MET A 81 2.38 1.11 11.80
N LEU A 82 2.36 -0.10 12.37
CA LEU A 82 1.38 -0.49 13.39
C LEU A 82 1.47 0.39 14.63
N GLN A 83 2.70 0.71 15.10
CA GLN A 83 2.92 1.63 16.22
C GLN A 83 2.39 3.04 15.96
N LYS A 84 2.27 3.43 14.68
CA LYS A 84 1.72 4.72 14.25
C LYS A 84 0.21 4.65 13.94
N GLY A 85 -0.43 3.54 14.26
CA GLY A 85 -1.87 3.33 14.05
C GLY A 85 -2.24 2.93 12.62
N ILE A 86 -1.27 2.59 11.77
CA ILE A 86 -1.53 2.13 10.39
C ILE A 86 -1.40 0.60 10.36
N TYR A 87 -2.54 -0.07 10.16
CA TYR A 87 -2.58 -1.53 10.05
C TYR A 87 -2.52 -1.94 8.57
N LEU A 88 -1.39 -2.52 8.18
CA LEU A 88 -1.15 -3.10 6.86
C LEU A 88 -1.47 -4.61 6.88
N ALA A 89 -1.51 -5.25 5.71
CA ALA A 89 -1.55 -6.71 5.65
C ALA A 89 -0.34 -7.31 6.38
N PRO A 90 -0.52 -8.33 7.25
CA PRO A 90 0.54 -8.83 8.12
C PRO A 90 1.56 -9.73 7.42
N SER A 91 1.43 -9.93 6.13
CA SER A 91 2.34 -10.73 5.30
C SER A 91 2.79 -9.95 4.08
N ALA A 92 4.08 -10.06 3.74
CA ALA A 92 4.65 -9.48 2.51
C ALA A 92 4.07 -10.08 1.22
N TYR A 93 3.29 -11.15 1.32
CA TYR A 93 2.66 -11.84 0.20
C TYR A 93 1.17 -11.51 0.05
N GLU A 94 0.66 -10.62 0.89
CA GLU A 94 -0.73 -10.19 0.85
C GLU A 94 -0.86 -8.82 0.19
N ALA A 95 -2.00 -8.59 -0.43
CA ALA A 95 -2.35 -7.30 -1.00
C ALA A 95 -3.02 -6.40 0.03
N GLY A 96 -2.75 -5.10 -0.07
CA GLY A 96 -3.52 -4.06 0.58
C GLY A 96 -4.69 -3.60 -0.30
N PHE A 97 -5.73 -3.09 0.33
CA PHE A 97 -6.90 -2.57 -0.35
C PHE A 97 -7.28 -1.19 0.19
N LEU A 98 -7.55 -0.27 -0.73
CA LEU A 98 -8.21 0.98 -0.40
C LEU A 98 -9.73 0.85 -0.59
N SER A 99 -10.46 1.61 0.20
CA SER A 99 -11.90 1.81 0.04
C SER A 99 -12.22 3.29 -0.15
N LEU A 100 -13.42 3.60 -0.61
CA LEU A 100 -13.89 4.99 -0.71
C LEU A 100 -14.07 5.67 0.67
N ALA A 101 -14.12 4.89 1.75
CA ALA A 101 -14.19 5.41 3.11
C ALA A 101 -12.87 6.04 3.59
N HIS A 102 -11.72 5.64 3.03
CA HIS A 102 -10.46 6.32 3.33
C HIS A 102 -10.50 7.74 2.80
N THR A 103 -10.26 8.70 3.68
CA THR A 103 -10.20 10.13 3.34
C THR A 103 -8.81 10.51 2.81
N ASP A 104 -8.68 11.72 2.27
CA ASP A 104 -7.37 12.26 1.88
C ASP A 104 -6.46 12.47 3.10
N ASP A 105 -7.04 12.77 4.27
CA ASP A 105 -6.29 12.85 5.54
C ASP A 105 -5.76 11.48 5.98
N ASP A 106 -6.51 10.40 5.77
CA ASP A 106 -6.04 9.03 6.04
C ASP A 106 -4.86 8.67 5.13
N LEU A 107 -4.94 9.03 3.85
CA LEU A 107 -3.84 8.80 2.90
C LEU A 107 -2.60 9.59 3.31
N LYS A 108 -2.77 10.86 3.66
CA LYS A 108 -1.68 11.73 4.13
C LYS A 108 -1.04 11.19 5.39
N ALA A 109 -1.83 10.83 6.39
CA ALA A 109 -1.33 10.22 7.63
C ALA A 109 -0.56 8.92 7.38
N THR A 110 -1.04 8.09 6.44
CA THR A 110 -0.35 6.86 6.05
C THR A 110 0.99 7.14 5.39
N ILE A 111 1.08 8.12 4.49
CA ILE A 111 2.32 8.53 3.83
C ILE A 111 3.33 9.10 4.83
N GLU A 112 2.88 9.94 5.77
CA GLU A 112 3.72 10.51 6.83
C GLU A 112 4.25 9.42 7.78
N ALA A 113 3.39 8.47 8.14
CA ALA A 113 3.78 7.31 8.93
C ALA A 113 4.84 6.46 8.20
N ALA A 114 4.65 6.23 6.90
CA ALA A 114 5.62 5.50 6.08
C ALA A 114 6.95 6.25 5.99
N ALA A 115 6.96 7.55 5.75
CA ALA A 115 8.17 8.37 5.68
C ALA A 115 8.98 8.28 6.99
N SER A 116 8.31 8.47 8.13
CA SER A 116 8.99 8.37 9.43
C SER A 116 9.41 6.93 9.78
N SER A 117 8.76 5.92 9.22
CA SER A 117 9.16 4.51 9.38
C SER A 117 10.39 4.18 8.53
N PHE A 118 10.48 4.69 7.29
CA PHE A 118 11.67 4.52 6.45
C PHE A 118 12.92 5.19 7.05
N ALA A 119 12.77 6.30 7.77
CA ALA A 119 13.87 6.94 8.48
C ALA A 119 14.43 6.07 9.63
N ALA A 120 13.69 5.08 10.08
CA ALA A 120 14.05 4.19 11.19
C ALA A 120 14.44 2.76 10.74
N LEU A 121 14.41 2.48 9.43
CA LEU A 121 14.89 1.22 8.86
C LEU A 121 16.41 1.25 8.69
#